data_a31909ad75e9678c6acd65df18e9bd84
#
_entry.id   a31909ad75e9678c6acd65df18e9bd84
#
_cell.length_a   1.000
_cell.length_b   1.000
_cell.length_c   1.000
_cell.angle_alpha   90.00
_cell.angle_beta   90.00
_cell.angle_gamma   90.00
#
_symmetry.space_group_name_H-M   'P 1'
#
loop_
_entity.id
_entity.type
_entity.pdbx_description
1 polymer ?
#
loop_
_entity_poly.entity_id
_entity_poly.type
_entity_poly.pdbx_seq_one_letter_code
_entity_poly.pdbx_strand_id
1 'polypeptide(L)'
;NRLVLGQVKVDDKSNEITAIPQLLKVLDLKGSTVTIDAMGCQTKIAEMIIDQEADYVLPVKKNQPRLHGDISAIFAQLETDNVIDMPYDTHQTINKGHGRIEIRTCWTIASAHFQDHLRTFTAWKGLNTIAMVRRERRLADKIEVETGYYIASIESDAAQVLDATRSHWGVENKLHWVLDIAFREDESRTRKGNGAQNFATLRHIALNLLSREKTAKCGIKNKRLKAGWDEAYLLKVLSCMG
;
A
#
# COMPACT_ATOMS: atom_id res chain seq x y z
N ASN A 1 -12.94 0.34 3.11
CA ASN A 1 -12.86 -0.46 4.32
C ASN A 1 -11.41 -0.48 4.79
N ARG A 2 -11.15 -0.24 6.06
CA ARG A 2 -9.79 -0.20 6.65
C ARG A 2 -9.74 -1.32 7.67
N LEU A 3 -9.73 -2.56 7.18
CA LEU A 3 -9.76 -3.75 8.02
C LEU A 3 -8.43 -4.48 7.90
N VAL A 4 -7.92 -4.96 9.01
CA VAL A 4 -6.82 -5.93 9.03
C VAL A 4 -7.43 -7.30 8.77
N LEU A 5 -7.06 -7.93 7.67
CA LEU A 5 -7.62 -9.21 7.23
C LEU A 5 -6.80 -10.40 7.71
N GLY A 6 -5.51 -10.22 7.95
CA GLY A 6 -4.63 -11.29 8.40
C GLY A 6 -3.25 -10.77 8.80
N GLN A 7 -2.49 -11.62 9.45
CA GLN A 7 -1.08 -11.39 9.77
C GLN A 7 -0.32 -12.70 9.77
N VAL A 8 0.95 -12.64 9.40
CA VAL A 8 1.91 -13.75 9.48
C VAL A 8 3.12 -13.29 10.27
N LYS A 9 3.59 -14.12 11.19
CA LYS A 9 4.82 -13.83 11.94
C LYS A 9 6.02 -13.99 11.02
N VAL A 10 6.89 -13.01 11.00
CA VAL A 10 8.21 -13.13 10.39
C VAL A 10 9.14 -13.74 11.42
N ASP A 11 9.78 -14.87 11.11
CA ASP A 11 10.74 -15.50 12.00
C ASP A 11 12.03 -14.67 12.07
N ASP A 12 12.72 -14.71 13.21
CA ASP A 12 13.94 -13.94 13.46
C ASP A 12 15.07 -14.16 12.42
N LYS A 13 15.02 -15.28 11.69
CA LYS A 13 15.98 -15.66 10.64
C LYS A 13 15.44 -15.50 9.21
N SER A 14 14.18 -15.03 9.05
CA SER A 14 13.54 -14.80 7.76
C SER A 14 13.31 -13.30 7.55
N ASN A 15 13.08 -12.91 6.31
CA ASN A 15 12.72 -11.55 5.95
C ASN A 15 11.26 -11.49 5.46
N GLU A 16 10.73 -10.29 5.31
CA GLU A 16 9.36 -10.05 4.84
C GLU A 16 9.08 -10.71 3.49
N ILE A 17 10.08 -10.82 2.60
CA ILE A 17 9.94 -11.45 1.28
C ILE A 17 9.47 -12.90 1.41
N THR A 18 9.92 -13.62 2.46
CA THR A 18 9.52 -15.02 2.68
C THR A 18 8.16 -15.15 3.37
N ALA A 19 7.71 -14.15 4.10
CA ALA A 19 6.42 -14.12 4.78
C ALA A 19 5.26 -13.70 3.85
N ILE A 20 5.51 -12.81 2.87
CA ILE A 20 4.50 -12.35 1.92
C ILE A 20 3.80 -13.51 1.21
N PRO A 21 4.48 -14.52 0.63
CA PRO A 21 3.82 -15.67 0.02
C PRO A 21 2.90 -16.45 0.97
N GLN A 22 3.24 -16.52 2.26
CA GLN A 22 2.42 -17.20 3.26
C GLN A 22 1.14 -16.39 3.54
N LEU A 23 1.27 -15.06 3.64
CA LEU A 23 0.12 -14.18 3.85
C LEU A 23 -0.82 -14.21 2.64
N LEU A 24 -0.30 -14.13 1.43
CA LEU A 24 -1.11 -14.18 0.21
C LEU A 24 -1.94 -15.46 0.11
N LYS A 25 -1.41 -16.62 0.56
CA LYS A 25 -2.12 -17.91 0.53
C LYS A 25 -3.34 -18.00 1.46
N VAL A 26 -3.38 -17.22 2.53
CA VAL A 26 -4.48 -17.27 3.52
C VAL A 26 -5.55 -16.22 3.26
N LEU A 27 -5.32 -15.31 2.30
CA LEU A 27 -6.25 -14.27 1.92
C LEU A 27 -7.00 -14.67 0.63
N ASP A 28 -8.28 -14.37 0.57
CA ASP A 28 -9.04 -14.38 -0.67
C ASP A 28 -8.78 -13.06 -1.40
N LEU A 29 -7.97 -13.13 -2.46
CA LEU A 29 -7.51 -11.97 -3.21
C LEU A 29 -8.29 -11.71 -4.49
N LYS A 30 -9.16 -12.64 -4.91
CA LYS A 30 -9.88 -12.56 -6.18
C LYS A 30 -10.53 -11.19 -6.39
N GLY A 31 -10.25 -10.58 -7.54
CA GLY A 31 -10.78 -9.27 -7.93
C GLY A 31 -10.27 -8.08 -7.11
N SER A 32 -9.23 -8.28 -6.29
CA SER A 32 -8.59 -7.19 -5.54
C SER A 32 -7.30 -6.71 -6.20
N THR A 33 -6.86 -5.49 -5.88
CA THR A 33 -5.55 -4.96 -6.26
C THR A 33 -4.62 -4.99 -5.06
N VAL A 34 -3.53 -5.74 -5.17
CA VAL A 34 -2.51 -5.91 -4.13
C VAL A 34 -1.41 -4.86 -4.30
N THR A 35 -1.09 -4.16 -3.23
CA THR A 35 0.06 -3.26 -3.16
C THR A 35 0.99 -3.72 -2.04
N ILE A 36 2.28 -3.78 -2.31
CA ILE A 36 3.32 -4.17 -1.35
C ILE A 36 4.44 -3.13 -1.45
N ASP A 37 5.32 -3.05 -0.47
CA ASP A 37 6.50 -2.19 -0.56
C ASP A 37 7.51 -2.69 -1.61
N ALA A 38 8.59 -1.93 -1.82
CA ALA A 38 9.58 -2.26 -2.84
C ALA A 38 10.30 -3.61 -2.60
N MET A 39 10.39 -4.08 -1.36
CA MET A 39 10.98 -5.40 -1.06
C MET A 39 10.11 -6.52 -1.62
N GLY A 40 8.80 -6.35 -1.62
CA GLY A 40 7.83 -7.27 -2.20
C GLY A 40 7.73 -7.22 -3.74
N CYS A 41 8.43 -6.32 -4.41
CA CYS A 41 8.51 -6.29 -5.86
C CYS A 41 9.40 -7.42 -6.37
N GLN A 42 8.82 -8.62 -6.45
CA GLN A 42 9.47 -9.88 -6.86
C GLN A 42 8.60 -10.62 -7.87
N THR A 43 9.23 -11.22 -8.89
CA THR A 43 8.52 -11.94 -9.96
C THR A 43 7.61 -13.06 -9.43
N LYS A 44 8.09 -13.83 -8.45
CA LYS A 44 7.31 -14.90 -7.81
C LYS A 44 6.09 -14.37 -7.05
N ILE A 45 6.18 -13.19 -6.44
CA ILE A 45 5.06 -12.57 -5.73
C ILE A 45 4.03 -12.07 -6.74
N ALA A 46 4.45 -11.42 -7.82
CA ALA A 46 3.58 -11.00 -8.90
C ALA A 46 2.84 -12.20 -9.52
N GLU A 47 3.55 -13.31 -9.78
CA GLU A 47 2.94 -14.55 -10.27
C GLU A 47 1.88 -15.09 -9.31
N MET A 48 2.16 -15.17 -8.02
CA MET A 48 1.20 -15.65 -7.02
C MET A 48 -0.07 -14.79 -6.92
N ILE A 49 0.05 -13.48 -7.08
CA ILE A 49 -1.08 -12.57 -7.08
C ILE A 49 -1.97 -12.84 -8.29
N ILE A 50 -1.40 -12.92 -9.49
CA ILE A 50 -2.12 -13.22 -10.72
C ILE A 50 -2.78 -14.60 -10.68
N ASP A 51 -2.10 -15.62 -10.11
CA ASP A 51 -2.65 -16.98 -9.97
C ASP A 51 -3.88 -17.06 -9.05
N GLN A 52 -4.08 -16.06 -8.20
CA GLN A 52 -5.25 -15.91 -7.35
C GLN A 52 -6.32 -14.98 -7.96
N GLU A 53 -6.27 -14.73 -9.26
CA GLU A 53 -7.21 -13.85 -9.98
C GLU A 53 -7.27 -12.43 -9.38
N ALA A 54 -6.13 -11.93 -8.88
CA ALA A 54 -5.95 -10.59 -8.33
C ALA A 54 -4.97 -9.78 -9.19
N ASP A 55 -5.02 -8.46 -9.02
CA ASP A 55 -4.11 -7.53 -9.65
C ASP A 55 -3.03 -7.03 -8.70
N TYR A 56 -1.97 -6.47 -9.27
CA TYR A 56 -0.93 -5.83 -8.47
C TYR A 56 -0.58 -4.42 -8.97
N VAL A 57 -0.15 -3.57 -8.02
CA VAL A 57 0.58 -2.31 -8.28
C VAL A 57 1.80 -2.31 -7.35
N LEU A 58 2.99 -2.54 -7.90
CA LEU A 58 4.23 -2.74 -7.14
C LEU A 58 5.24 -1.62 -7.42
N PRO A 59 5.82 -0.99 -6.39
CA PRO A 59 6.86 0.01 -6.56
C PRO A 59 8.19 -0.63 -6.99
N VAL A 60 8.83 -0.03 -7.99
CA VAL A 60 10.12 -0.47 -8.52
C VAL A 60 11.21 0.44 -8.01
N LYS A 61 12.17 -0.11 -7.28
CA LYS A 61 13.34 0.59 -6.78
C LYS A 61 14.64 -0.12 -7.22
N LYS A 62 15.78 0.32 -6.68
CA LYS A 62 17.11 -0.22 -7.00
C LYS A 62 17.32 -1.70 -6.63
N ASN A 63 16.39 -2.33 -5.88
CA ASN A 63 16.37 -3.77 -5.67
C ASN A 63 16.06 -4.55 -6.95
N GLN A 64 15.43 -3.90 -7.94
CA GLN A 64 15.21 -4.40 -9.31
C GLN A 64 15.94 -3.49 -10.31
N PRO A 65 17.29 -3.51 -10.36
CA PRO A 65 18.08 -2.47 -11.02
C PRO A 65 17.86 -2.39 -12.53
N ARG A 66 17.66 -3.53 -13.19
CA ARG A 66 17.39 -3.57 -14.65
C ARG A 66 16.02 -3.00 -14.98
N LEU A 67 15.00 -3.48 -14.30
CA LEU A 67 13.62 -3.01 -14.47
C LEU A 67 13.51 -1.50 -14.16
N HIS A 68 14.10 -1.07 -13.04
CA HIS A 68 14.13 0.34 -12.65
C HIS A 68 14.83 1.21 -13.71
N GLY A 69 15.98 0.74 -14.23
CA GLY A 69 16.73 1.45 -15.26
C GLY A 69 15.94 1.60 -16.57
N ASP A 70 15.29 0.52 -17.01
CA ASP A 70 14.48 0.53 -18.23
C ASP A 70 13.28 1.48 -18.10
N ILE A 71 12.52 1.40 -17.00
CA ILE A 71 11.36 2.27 -16.75
C ILE A 71 11.80 3.73 -16.61
N SER A 72 12.85 4.01 -15.84
CA SER A 72 13.34 5.38 -15.67
C SER A 72 13.82 6.00 -16.99
N ALA A 73 14.43 5.23 -17.88
CA ALA A 73 14.85 5.69 -19.20
C ALA A 73 13.65 6.06 -20.10
N ILE A 74 12.56 5.28 -20.06
CA ILE A 74 11.34 5.59 -20.80
C ILE A 74 10.75 6.93 -20.31
N PHE A 75 10.60 7.08 -18.99
CA PHE A 75 9.99 8.29 -18.43
C PHE A 75 10.92 9.52 -18.39
N ALA A 76 12.25 9.36 -18.55
CA ALA A 76 13.17 10.49 -18.64
C ALA A 76 12.90 11.40 -19.85
N GLN A 77 12.32 10.88 -20.91
CA GLN A 77 11.89 11.67 -22.06
C GLN A 77 10.83 12.72 -21.70
N LEU A 78 9.94 12.42 -20.73
CA LEU A 78 8.98 13.41 -20.21
C LEU A 78 9.65 14.61 -19.50
N GLU A 79 10.81 14.39 -18.91
CA GLU A 79 11.51 15.43 -18.15
C GLU A 79 12.29 16.39 -19.08
N THR A 80 12.74 15.89 -20.25
CA THR A 80 13.52 16.69 -21.21
C THR A 80 12.65 17.43 -22.20
N ASP A 81 11.67 16.79 -22.79
CA ASP A 81 10.91 17.32 -23.92
C ASP A 81 9.42 17.52 -23.62
N ASN A 82 8.96 17.20 -22.42
CA ASN A 82 7.55 17.14 -22.01
C ASN A 82 6.67 16.20 -22.88
N VAL A 83 7.29 15.37 -23.72
CA VAL A 83 6.63 14.43 -24.63
C VAL A 83 7.34 13.09 -24.54
N ILE A 84 6.60 12.03 -24.31
CA ILE A 84 7.06 10.66 -24.58
C ILE A 84 6.57 10.32 -25.99
N ASP A 85 7.42 9.70 -26.80
CA ASP A 85 7.07 9.19 -28.13
C ASP A 85 6.26 7.88 -28.04
N MET A 86 5.40 7.79 -27.03
CA MET A 86 4.50 6.65 -26.76
C MET A 86 3.18 7.18 -26.22
N PRO A 87 2.04 6.56 -26.57
CA PRO A 87 0.75 6.88 -25.95
C PRO A 87 0.79 6.63 -24.45
N TYR A 88 0.36 7.61 -23.67
CA TYR A 88 0.28 7.54 -22.22
C TYR A 88 -1.02 8.14 -21.71
N ASP A 89 -1.48 7.66 -20.55
CA ASP A 89 -2.52 8.32 -19.76
C ASP A 89 -1.91 9.10 -18.62
N THR A 90 -2.58 10.17 -18.18
CA THR A 90 -2.10 11.00 -17.07
C THR A 90 -3.22 11.46 -16.17
N HIS A 91 -2.95 11.45 -14.87
CA HIS A 91 -3.88 11.96 -13.85
C HIS A 91 -3.14 12.76 -12.78
N GLN A 92 -3.74 13.90 -12.39
CA GLN A 92 -3.19 14.77 -11.35
C GLN A 92 -4.18 15.03 -10.23
N THR A 93 -3.70 15.02 -9.00
CA THR A 93 -4.46 15.44 -7.82
C THR A 93 -3.75 16.53 -7.06
N ILE A 94 -4.52 17.53 -6.59
CA ILE A 94 -4.02 18.64 -5.77
C ILE A 94 -4.77 18.63 -4.45
N ASN A 95 -4.03 18.53 -3.34
CA ASN A 95 -4.58 18.58 -2.00
C ASN A 95 -3.98 19.76 -1.24
N LYS A 96 -4.84 20.54 -0.58
CA LYS A 96 -4.44 21.67 0.27
C LYS A 96 -4.84 21.38 1.71
N GLY A 97 -3.95 21.56 2.66
CA GLY A 97 -4.25 21.37 4.07
C GLY A 97 -3.01 21.51 4.95
N HIS A 98 -3.22 21.88 6.20
CA HIS A 98 -2.15 22.01 7.21
C HIS A 98 -0.95 22.86 6.75
N GLY A 99 -1.19 23.97 6.06
CA GLY A 99 -0.15 24.89 5.59
C GLY A 99 0.70 24.36 4.42
N ARG A 100 0.26 23.30 3.71
CA ARG A 100 0.97 22.72 2.58
C ARG A 100 0.06 22.45 1.40
N ILE A 101 0.66 22.43 0.20
CA ILE A 101 0.02 21.96 -1.03
C ILE A 101 0.75 20.69 -1.45
N GLU A 102 0.01 19.64 -1.72
CA GLU A 102 0.53 18.38 -2.25
C GLU A 102 -0.05 18.16 -3.65
N ILE A 103 0.83 18.12 -4.64
CA ILE A 103 0.50 17.82 -6.03
C ILE A 103 1.04 16.42 -6.33
N ARG A 104 0.21 15.55 -6.87
CA ARG A 104 0.61 14.23 -7.33
C ARG A 104 0.18 14.06 -8.75
N THR A 105 1.13 13.76 -9.61
CA THR A 105 0.89 13.47 -11.02
C THR A 105 1.35 12.04 -11.31
N CYS A 106 0.49 11.28 -11.93
CA CYS A 106 0.78 9.93 -12.40
C CYS A 106 0.74 9.91 -13.91
N TRP A 107 1.67 9.20 -14.52
CA TRP A 107 1.69 8.86 -15.94
C TRP A 107 1.74 7.35 -16.05
N THR A 108 0.95 6.77 -16.96
CA THR A 108 0.93 5.34 -17.22
C THR A 108 1.09 5.06 -18.71
N ILE A 109 1.78 3.97 -19.04
CA ILE A 109 2.00 3.49 -20.40
C ILE A 109 1.58 2.02 -20.44
N ALA A 110 0.77 1.62 -21.43
CA ALA A 110 0.34 0.24 -21.63
C ALA A 110 1.43 -0.64 -22.24
N SER A 111 1.42 -1.94 -21.92
CA SER A 111 2.43 -2.93 -22.35
C SER A 111 2.63 -2.98 -23.86
N ALA A 112 1.58 -2.76 -24.64
CA ALA A 112 1.66 -2.71 -26.11
C ALA A 112 2.70 -1.70 -26.63
N HIS A 113 3.08 -0.69 -25.83
CA HIS A 113 3.99 0.37 -26.25
C HIS A 113 5.40 0.24 -25.66
N PHE A 114 5.58 -0.51 -24.56
CA PHE A 114 6.88 -0.60 -23.88
C PHE A 114 7.48 -2.01 -23.81
N GLN A 115 6.76 -3.05 -24.16
CA GLN A 115 7.22 -4.45 -23.96
C GLN A 115 8.61 -4.72 -24.56
N ASP A 116 8.90 -4.15 -25.72
CA ASP A 116 10.16 -4.33 -26.43
C ASP A 116 11.30 -3.48 -25.82
N HIS A 117 10.98 -2.53 -24.96
CA HIS A 117 11.92 -1.66 -24.26
C HIS A 117 12.29 -2.16 -22.85
N LEU A 118 11.55 -3.14 -22.31
CA LEU A 118 11.83 -3.75 -21.03
C LEU A 118 12.54 -5.11 -21.20
N ARG A 119 13.81 -5.15 -20.87
CA ARG A 119 14.65 -6.39 -20.95
C ARG A 119 14.11 -7.54 -20.09
N THR A 120 13.33 -7.25 -19.06
CA THR A 120 12.79 -8.23 -18.11
C THR A 120 11.28 -8.41 -18.23
N PHE A 121 10.63 -7.90 -19.28
CA PHE A 121 9.18 -7.92 -19.45
C PHE A 121 8.58 -9.32 -19.23
N THR A 122 9.09 -10.33 -19.91
CA THR A 122 8.58 -11.71 -19.87
C THR A 122 8.71 -12.41 -18.52
N ALA A 123 9.54 -11.86 -17.62
CA ALA A 123 9.70 -12.38 -16.27
C ALA A 123 8.57 -11.97 -15.32
N TRP A 124 7.75 -10.98 -15.71
CA TRP A 124 6.70 -10.42 -14.88
C TRP A 124 5.33 -10.87 -15.38
N LYS A 125 4.75 -11.88 -14.74
CA LYS A 125 3.43 -12.41 -15.10
C LYS A 125 2.36 -11.32 -14.97
N GLY A 126 1.58 -11.13 -16.04
CA GLY A 126 0.50 -10.16 -16.08
C GLY A 126 0.95 -8.69 -16.12
N LEU A 127 2.23 -8.38 -16.36
CA LEU A 127 2.67 -6.99 -16.50
C LEU A 127 1.99 -6.32 -17.69
N ASN A 128 1.11 -5.37 -17.40
CA ASN A 128 0.31 -4.67 -18.39
C ASN A 128 0.61 -3.17 -18.44
N THR A 129 1.07 -2.58 -17.33
CA THR A 129 1.27 -1.14 -17.20
C THR A 129 2.58 -0.83 -16.47
N ILE A 130 3.33 0.14 -16.99
CA ILE A 130 4.37 0.85 -16.22
C ILE A 130 3.87 2.23 -15.85
N ALA A 131 4.28 2.74 -14.69
CA ALA A 131 3.86 4.04 -14.23
C ALA A 131 4.98 4.82 -13.56
N MET A 132 4.90 6.16 -13.69
CA MET A 132 5.68 7.12 -12.94
C MET A 132 4.73 7.97 -12.09
N VAL A 133 5.03 8.11 -10.81
CA VAL A 133 4.31 9.01 -9.89
C VAL A 133 5.26 10.05 -9.38
N ARG A 134 5.01 11.31 -9.73
CA ARG A 134 5.72 12.48 -9.18
C ARG A 134 4.89 13.10 -8.07
N ARG A 135 5.50 13.24 -6.92
CA ARG A 135 4.92 13.88 -5.73
C ARG A 135 5.65 15.17 -5.48
N GLU A 136 4.92 16.28 -5.49
CA GLU A 136 5.43 17.61 -5.18
C GLU A 136 4.75 18.11 -3.91
N ARG A 137 5.54 18.46 -2.92
CA ARG A 137 5.09 19.02 -1.64
C ARG A 137 5.60 20.43 -1.50
N ARG A 138 4.71 21.39 -1.54
CA ARG A 138 5.00 22.81 -1.36
C ARG A 138 4.70 23.21 0.07
N LEU A 139 5.72 23.63 0.80
CA LEU A 139 5.67 24.31 2.08
C LEU A 139 5.89 25.81 1.86
N ALA A 140 5.75 26.65 2.90
CA ALA A 140 5.90 28.10 2.76
C ALA A 140 7.24 28.53 2.11
N ASP A 141 8.31 27.81 2.41
CA ASP A 141 9.69 28.13 2.08
C ASP A 141 10.47 27.00 1.36
N LYS A 142 9.78 25.89 1.08
CA LYS A 142 10.43 24.70 0.50
C LYS A 142 9.50 23.95 -0.46
N ILE A 143 10.06 23.49 -1.58
CA ILE A 143 9.42 22.54 -2.49
C ILE A 143 10.23 21.23 -2.44
N GLU A 144 9.55 20.15 -2.13
CA GLU A 144 10.11 18.80 -2.16
C GLU A 144 9.47 18.04 -3.31
N VAL A 145 10.30 17.41 -4.15
CA VAL A 145 9.84 16.59 -5.28
C VAL A 145 10.40 15.18 -5.12
N GLU A 146 9.54 14.20 -5.21
CA GLU A 146 9.88 12.78 -5.18
C GLU A 146 9.26 12.10 -6.41
N THR A 147 10.05 11.28 -7.11
CA THR A 147 9.59 10.46 -8.24
C THR A 147 9.69 8.98 -7.86
N GLY A 148 8.63 8.23 -8.10
CA GLY A 148 8.57 6.80 -7.92
C GLY A 148 8.09 6.09 -9.17
N TYR A 149 8.65 4.90 -9.46
CA TYR A 149 8.27 4.06 -10.59
C TYR A 149 7.50 2.83 -10.11
N TYR A 150 6.56 2.35 -10.91
CA TYR A 150 5.68 1.25 -10.58
C TYR A 150 5.47 0.34 -11.78
N ILE A 151 5.19 -0.93 -11.50
CA ILE A 151 4.63 -1.88 -12.46
C ILE A 151 3.25 -2.30 -11.97
N ALA A 152 2.35 -2.58 -12.91
CA ALA A 152 0.99 -3.00 -12.59
C ALA A 152 0.47 -4.03 -13.59
N SER A 153 -0.43 -4.90 -13.13
CA SER A 153 -1.19 -5.82 -13.97
C SER A 153 -2.50 -5.22 -14.48
N ILE A 154 -3.02 -4.19 -13.81
CA ILE A 154 -4.20 -3.44 -14.24
C ILE A 154 -3.94 -2.70 -15.56
N GLU A 155 -5.01 -2.33 -16.25
CA GLU A 155 -4.94 -1.51 -17.45
C GLU A 155 -4.28 -0.15 -17.19
N SER A 156 -3.83 0.50 -18.29
CA SER A 156 -3.18 1.82 -18.21
C SER A 156 -4.21 2.90 -17.89
N ASP A 157 -4.49 3.04 -16.60
CA ASP A 157 -5.36 4.06 -15.99
C ASP A 157 -4.56 4.77 -14.89
N ALA A 158 -4.13 6.00 -15.16
CA ALA A 158 -3.30 6.79 -14.25
C ALA A 158 -4.04 7.17 -12.95
N ALA A 159 -5.37 7.32 -12.99
CA ALA A 159 -6.15 7.60 -11.80
C ALA A 159 -6.21 6.38 -10.87
N GLN A 160 -6.43 5.20 -11.41
CA GLN A 160 -6.49 3.95 -10.66
C GLN A 160 -5.11 3.61 -10.05
N VAL A 161 -4.03 3.73 -10.80
CA VAL A 161 -2.65 3.52 -10.29
C VAL A 161 -2.33 4.52 -9.19
N LEU A 162 -2.68 5.80 -9.37
CA LEU A 162 -2.43 6.82 -8.34
C LEU A 162 -3.21 6.52 -7.06
N ASP A 163 -4.47 6.09 -7.14
CA ASP A 163 -5.27 5.73 -5.97
C ASP A 163 -4.71 4.50 -5.25
N ALA A 164 -4.29 3.46 -5.98
CA ALA A 164 -3.63 2.28 -5.42
C ALA A 164 -2.36 2.66 -4.65
N THR A 165 -1.48 3.51 -5.23
CA THR A 165 -0.26 3.97 -4.57
C THR A 165 -0.56 4.81 -3.31
N ARG A 166 -1.60 5.64 -3.31
CA ARG A 166 -2.04 6.41 -2.14
C ARG A 166 -2.61 5.52 -1.05
N SER A 167 -3.36 4.50 -1.44
CA SER A 167 -3.97 3.54 -0.52
C SER A 167 -2.91 2.73 0.22
N HIS A 168 -1.82 2.36 -0.45
CA HIS A 168 -0.66 1.71 0.17
C HIS A 168 -0.10 2.54 1.34
N TRP A 169 0.21 3.82 1.12
CA TRP A 169 0.68 4.72 2.18
C TRP A 169 -0.36 4.99 3.28
N GLY A 170 -1.61 4.70 2.97
CA GLY A 170 -2.70 4.77 3.95
C GLY A 170 -2.54 3.76 5.10
N VAL A 171 -1.85 2.63 4.88
CA VAL A 171 -1.61 1.62 5.91
C VAL A 171 -0.71 2.20 7.02
N GLU A 172 0.41 2.83 6.67
CA GLU A 172 1.31 3.44 7.66
C GLU A 172 0.60 4.50 8.52
N ASN A 173 -0.06 5.45 7.87
CA ASN A 173 -0.68 6.59 8.57
C ASN A 173 -1.98 6.26 9.29
N LYS A 174 -2.67 5.17 8.92
CA LYS A 174 -4.03 4.88 9.41
C LYS A 174 -4.13 3.59 10.19
N LEU A 175 -3.16 2.68 10.06
CA LEU A 175 -3.09 1.44 10.80
C LEU A 175 -1.98 1.51 11.84
N HIS A 176 -0.71 1.56 11.44
CA HIS A 176 0.43 1.53 12.37
C HIS A 176 0.36 2.69 13.37
N TRP A 177 0.21 3.93 12.90
CA TRP A 177 0.05 5.08 13.77
C TRP A 177 -1.13 4.93 14.76
N VAL A 178 -2.25 4.35 14.33
CA VAL A 178 -3.40 4.14 15.23
C VAL A 178 -3.12 3.04 16.25
N LEU A 179 -2.43 1.96 15.88
CA LEU A 179 -2.02 0.92 16.81
C LEU A 179 -1.07 1.48 17.88
N ASP A 180 -0.15 2.34 17.50
CA ASP A 180 0.79 2.96 18.45
C ASP A 180 0.08 3.95 19.37
N ILE A 181 -0.67 4.91 18.84
CA ILE A 181 -1.32 5.95 19.65
C ILE A 181 -2.52 5.41 20.45
N ALA A 182 -3.33 4.52 19.86
CA ALA A 182 -4.53 4.04 20.53
C ALA A 182 -4.28 2.78 21.38
N PHE A 183 -3.34 1.91 21.04
CA PHE A 183 -3.09 0.65 21.73
C PHE A 183 -1.69 0.55 22.35
N ARG A 184 -0.82 1.53 22.13
CA ARG A 184 0.56 1.59 22.65
C ARG A 184 1.35 0.33 22.25
N GLU A 185 1.26 -0.04 20.97
CA GLU A 185 1.81 -1.30 20.48
C GLU A 185 3.33 -1.33 20.61
N ASP A 186 4.03 -0.27 20.26
CA ASP A 186 5.49 -0.14 20.36
C ASP A 186 5.99 -0.23 21.82
N GLU A 187 5.17 0.15 22.79
CA GLU A 187 5.51 0.05 24.21
C GLU A 187 5.31 -1.37 24.77
N SER A 188 4.75 -2.30 23.98
CA SER A 188 4.48 -3.66 24.44
C SER A 188 5.77 -4.41 24.72
N ARG A 189 5.92 -4.90 25.95
CA ARG A 189 7.08 -5.69 26.39
C ARG A 189 6.82 -7.20 26.41
N THR A 190 5.69 -7.65 25.88
CA THR A 190 5.37 -9.06 25.83
C THR A 190 6.26 -9.78 24.82
N ARG A 191 7.15 -10.66 25.31
CA ARG A 191 8.15 -11.35 24.47
C ARG A 191 8.07 -12.88 24.56
N LYS A 192 7.36 -13.44 25.57
CA LYS A 192 7.36 -14.87 25.86
C LYS A 192 6.44 -15.63 24.91
N GLY A 193 6.98 -16.65 24.24
CA GLY A 193 6.24 -17.55 23.37
C GLY A 193 5.46 -16.80 22.27
N ASN A 194 4.19 -17.15 22.08
CA ASN A 194 3.30 -16.52 21.12
C ASN A 194 2.61 -15.24 21.65
N GLY A 195 3.02 -14.74 22.82
CA GLY A 195 2.36 -13.61 23.47
C GLY A 195 2.31 -12.35 22.61
N ALA A 196 3.43 -11.97 21.99
CA ALA A 196 3.50 -10.80 21.10
C ALA A 196 2.51 -10.93 19.92
N GLN A 197 2.51 -12.09 19.25
CA GLN A 197 1.63 -12.36 18.12
C GLN A 197 0.14 -12.38 18.54
N ASN A 198 -0.18 -13.01 19.64
CA ASN A 198 -1.55 -13.06 20.15
C ASN A 198 -2.07 -11.67 20.51
N PHE A 199 -1.24 -10.82 21.15
CA PHE A 199 -1.63 -9.45 21.46
C PHE A 199 -1.77 -8.59 20.22
N ALA A 200 -0.92 -8.76 19.20
CA ALA A 200 -1.07 -8.08 17.92
C ALA A 200 -2.41 -8.45 17.27
N THR A 201 -2.74 -9.76 17.21
CA THR A 201 -4.05 -10.23 16.70
C THR A 201 -5.22 -9.62 17.45
N LEU A 202 -5.18 -9.60 18.79
CA LEU A 202 -6.24 -9.00 19.61
C LEU A 202 -6.39 -7.48 19.35
N ARG A 203 -5.28 -6.75 19.19
CA ARG A 203 -5.31 -5.32 18.85
C ARG A 203 -5.94 -5.09 17.48
N HIS A 204 -5.61 -5.91 16.49
CA HIS A 204 -6.20 -5.83 15.14
C HIS A 204 -7.71 -6.10 15.17
N ILE A 205 -8.16 -7.13 15.89
CA ILE A 205 -9.59 -7.42 16.08
C ILE A 205 -10.28 -6.21 16.74
N ALA A 206 -9.74 -5.72 17.85
CA ALA A 206 -10.29 -4.57 18.55
C ALA A 206 -10.34 -3.32 17.68
N LEU A 207 -9.30 -3.06 16.88
CA LEU A 207 -9.27 -1.95 15.93
C LEU A 207 -10.36 -2.08 14.87
N ASN A 208 -10.55 -3.29 14.31
CA ASN A 208 -11.59 -3.55 13.32
C ASN A 208 -12.99 -3.28 13.90
N LEU A 209 -13.28 -3.78 15.11
CA LEU A 209 -14.56 -3.61 15.79
C LEU A 209 -14.82 -2.11 16.12
N LEU A 210 -13.86 -1.42 16.73
CA LEU A 210 -13.97 0.00 17.04
C LEU A 210 -14.10 0.88 15.78
N SER A 211 -13.54 0.44 14.66
CA SER A 211 -13.66 1.13 13.37
C SER A 211 -15.04 0.94 12.73
N ARG A 212 -15.66 -0.22 12.91
CA ARG A 212 -17.02 -0.53 12.45
C ARG A 212 -18.08 0.18 13.29
N GLU A 213 -17.87 0.33 14.59
CA GLU A 213 -18.79 1.07 15.48
C GLU A 213 -18.83 2.55 15.07
N LYS A 214 -20.01 3.06 14.67
CA LYS A 214 -20.19 4.41 14.10
C LYS A 214 -21.02 5.34 15.00
N THR A 215 -21.59 4.85 16.08
CA THR A 215 -22.47 5.67 16.94
C THR A 215 -21.71 6.66 17.81
N ALA A 216 -20.50 6.30 18.27
CA ALA A 216 -19.63 7.21 18.97
C ALA A 216 -18.80 8.04 17.96
N LYS A 217 -19.04 9.34 17.92
CA LYS A 217 -18.34 10.29 17.04
C LYS A 217 -17.01 10.76 17.65
N CYS A 218 -16.12 9.83 17.97
CA CYS A 218 -14.80 10.14 18.52
C CYS A 218 -13.74 9.20 17.93
N GLY A 219 -12.44 9.54 18.14
CA GLY A 219 -11.31 8.75 17.64
C GLY A 219 -11.19 7.38 18.32
N ILE A 220 -10.47 6.45 17.69
CA ILE A 220 -10.28 5.06 18.14
C ILE A 220 -9.79 4.98 19.60
N LYS A 221 -8.84 5.83 20.00
CA LYS A 221 -8.36 5.89 21.39
C LYS A 221 -9.49 6.12 22.38
N ASN A 222 -10.35 7.11 22.12
CA ASN A 222 -11.46 7.44 23.01
C ASN A 222 -12.55 6.36 22.99
N LYS A 223 -12.81 5.75 21.83
CA LYS A 223 -13.71 4.59 21.74
C LYS A 223 -13.22 3.43 22.59
N ARG A 224 -11.91 3.12 22.51
CA ARG A 224 -11.30 2.07 23.33
C ARG A 224 -11.45 2.37 24.83
N LEU A 225 -11.14 3.60 25.26
CA LEU A 225 -11.29 3.99 26.65
C LEU A 225 -12.77 3.91 27.10
N LYS A 226 -13.70 4.38 26.27
CA LYS A 226 -15.12 4.28 26.55
C LYS A 226 -15.57 2.83 26.73
N ALA A 227 -15.15 1.91 25.85
CA ALA A 227 -15.43 0.48 25.99
C ALA A 227 -14.86 -0.14 27.27
N GLY A 228 -13.78 0.43 27.85
CA GLY A 228 -13.23 0.00 29.13
C GLY A 228 -14.01 0.50 30.36
N TRP A 229 -14.86 1.50 30.23
CA TRP A 229 -15.62 2.12 31.34
C TRP A 229 -17.13 1.90 31.27
N ASP A 230 -17.65 1.55 30.07
CA ASP A 230 -19.07 1.45 29.76
C ASP A 230 -19.33 0.08 29.13
N GLU A 231 -19.88 -0.85 29.94
CA GLU A 231 -20.18 -2.22 29.52
C GLU A 231 -21.22 -2.27 28.40
N ALA A 232 -22.23 -1.38 28.43
CA ALA A 232 -23.24 -1.31 27.37
C ALA A 232 -22.60 -0.91 26.04
N TYR A 233 -21.64 0.01 26.08
CA TYR A 233 -20.88 0.39 24.89
C TYR A 233 -19.93 -0.72 24.44
N LEU A 234 -19.30 -1.45 25.37
CA LEU A 234 -18.46 -2.62 25.05
C LEU A 234 -19.26 -3.69 24.33
N LEU A 235 -20.43 -4.05 24.85
CA LEU A 235 -21.33 -5.03 24.20
C LEU A 235 -21.73 -4.57 22.80
N LYS A 236 -21.98 -3.29 22.60
CA LYS A 236 -22.26 -2.72 21.29
C LYS A 236 -21.09 -2.82 20.32
N VAL A 237 -19.86 -2.60 20.78
CA VAL A 237 -18.66 -2.79 19.97
C VAL A 237 -18.48 -4.24 19.58
N LEU A 238 -18.68 -5.17 20.53
CA LEU A 238 -18.57 -6.61 20.28
C LEU A 238 -19.66 -7.12 19.32
N SER A 239 -20.86 -6.54 19.34
CA SER A 239 -21.94 -6.92 18.40
C SER A 239 -21.65 -6.50 16.94
N CYS A 240 -20.61 -5.70 16.68
CA CYS A 240 -20.15 -5.38 15.33
C CYS A 240 -19.35 -6.53 14.65
N MET A 241 -19.33 -7.72 15.24
CA MET A 241 -18.66 -8.91 14.68
C MET A 241 -19.45 -9.59 13.55
N GLY A 242 -20.74 -9.27 13.37
CA GLY A 242 -21.64 -9.82 12.34
C GLY A 242 -21.62 -9.05 11.02
#